data_617f6e6ab5473a0ed126932f56d5200a
#
_entry.id   617f6e6ab5473a0ed126932f56d5200a
#
_cell.length_a   1.000
_cell.length_b   1.000
_cell.length_c   1.000
_cell.angle_alpha   90.00
_cell.angle_beta   90.00
_cell.angle_gamma   90.00
#
_symmetry.space_group_name_H-M   'P 1'
#
loop_
_entity.id
_entity.type
_entity.pdbx_description
1 polymer ?
#
loop_
_entity_poly.entity_id
_entity_poly.type
_entity_poly.pdbx_seq_one_letter_code
_entity_poly.pdbx_strand_id
1 'polypeptide(L)'
;YQEEVEYEYKILNVLLKNKGFDTIARKNMNRKQTGRYDAYNLTYGNRPELFGAGSPTYSGGTTGSIGTGGGTGGSGGGFKYDIPSEALSDEKFARMIEEAEKYLGMPYVWGGSSPSTSFDCSGFVCWVINNSGNGWSVGRTTANGLRGKCSYVSPADAKPGDLIFFEKTYNTVGASHVGIYVGNGMMIHCGDPISYTSINSTYWQSHFLGFGRIN
;
A
#
# COMPACT_ATOMS: atom_id res chain seq x y z
N TYR A 1 -5.35 -5.83 -14.40
CA TYR A 1 -4.44 -4.64 -14.34
C TYR A 1 -5.07 -3.43 -15.00
N GLN A 2 -5.35 -3.53 -16.28
CA GLN A 2 -6.05 -2.45 -16.98
C GLN A 2 -7.43 -2.20 -16.34
N GLU A 3 -8.12 -3.25 -15.90
CA GLU A 3 -9.40 -3.17 -15.21
C GLU A 3 -9.29 -2.60 -13.78
N GLU A 4 -8.22 -2.90 -13.03
CA GLU A 4 -7.99 -2.36 -11.69
C GLU A 4 -7.70 -0.86 -11.75
N VAL A 5 -6.80 -0.45 -12.65
CA VAL A 5 -6.50 0.95 -12.91
C VAL A 5 -7.72 1.67 -13.51
N GLU A 6 -8.46 1.04 -14.43
CA GLU A 6 -9.69 1.60 -14.97
C GLU A 6 -10.80 1.69 -13.91
N TYR A 7 -10.89 0.75 -12.99
CA TYR A 7 -11.88 0.79 -11.92
C TYR A 7 -11.56 1.90 -10.91
N GLU A 8 -10.32 2.02 -10.47
CA GLU A 8 -9.88 3.15 -9.64
C GLU A 8 -10.07 4.49 -10.38
N TYR A 9 -9.77 4.53 -11.69
CA TYR A 9 -9.98 5.70 -12.54
C TYR A 9 -11.47 6.03 -12.72
N LYS A 10 -12.34 5.03 -12.85
CA LYS A 10 -13.79 5.23 -12.93
C LYS A 10 -14.36 5.74 -11.62
N ILE A 11 -13.96 5.18 -10.48
CA ILE A 11 -14.38 5.66 -9.16
C ILE A 11 -13.88 7.08 -8.93
N LEU A 12 -12.61 7.36 -9.20
CA LEU A 12 -12.04 8.69 -9.07
C LEU A 12 -12.78 9.70 -9.96
N ASN A 13 -13.05 9.36 -11.21
CA ASN A 13 -13.79 10.23 -12.13
C ASN A 13 -15.24 10.44 -11.69
N VAL A 14 -15.92 9.43 -11.17
CA VAL A 14 -17.28 9.55 -10.65
C VAL A 14 -17.31 10.45 -9.41
N LEU A 15 -16.36 10.27 -8.49
CA LEU A 15 -16.24 11.11 -7.29
C LEU A 15 -15.90 12.55 -7.63
N LEU A 16 -14.97 12.77 -8.56
CA LEU A 16 -14.57 14.09 -9.03
C LEU A 16 -15.72 14.81 -9.75
N LYS A 17 -16.46 14.10 -10.60
CA LYS A 17 -17.59 14.62 -11.35
C LYS A 17 -18.76 15.01 -10.43
N ASN A 18 -19.06 14.16 -9.45
CA ASN A 18 -20.15 14.38 -8.50
C ASN A 18 -19.88 15.48 -7.47
N LYS A 19 -18.62 15.86 -7.30
CA LYS A 19 -18.20 16.86 -6.28
C LYS A 19 -17.70 18.17 -6.87
N GLY A 20 -17.77 18.36 -8.19
CA GLY A 20 -17.30 19.59 -8.85
C GLY A 20 -15.78 19.78 -8.91
N PHE A 21 -15.02 18.72 -8.66
CA PHE A 21 -13.54 18.76 -8.66
C PHE A 21 -12.91 18.47 -10.03
N ASP A 22 -13.71 18.25 -11.06
CA ASP A 22 -13.26 17.86 -12.40
C ASP A 22 -12.17 18.79 -12.97
N THR A 23 -12.31 20.10 -12.75
CA THR A 23 -11.38 21.10 -13.28
C THR A 23 -10.02 21.11 -12.57
N ILE A 24 -10.01 20.84 -11.28
CA ILE A 24 -8.78 20.82 -10.46
C ILE A 24 -8.01 19.53 -10.70
N ALA A 25 -8.70 18.40 -10.76
CA ALA A 25 -8.12 17.10 -11.03
C ALA A 25 -7.50 17.03 -12.43
N ARG A 26 -8.18 17.54 -13.46
CA ARG A 26 -7.63 17.60 -14.82
C ARG A 26 -6.41 18.51 -14.93
N LYS A 27 -6.37 19.63 -14.20
CA LYS A 27 -5.19 20.49 -14.13
C LYS A 27 -3.99 19.79 -13.51
N ASN A 28 -4.21 18.95 -12.50
CA ASN A 28 -3.17 18.23 -11.82
C ASN A 28 -2.71 16.96 -12.58
N MET A 29 -3.63 16.26 -13.27
CA MET A 29 -3.29 15.15 -14.15
C MET A 29 -2.41 15.55 -15.35
N ASN A 30 -2.47 16.78 -15.81
CA ASN A 30 -1.64 17.30 -16.90
C ASN A 30 -0.23 17.74 -16.44
N ARG A 31 0.05 17.75 -15.15
CA ARG A 31 1.41 17.96 -14.65
C ARG A 31 2.16 16.62 -14.67
N LYS A 32 3.19 16.55 -15.49
CA LYS A 32 3.94 15.34 -15.91
C LYS A 32 4.52 14.44 -14.81
N GLN A 33 4.39 14.74 -13.52
CA GLN A 33 5.02 13.97 -12.44
C GLN A 33 4.14 13.66 -11.22
N THR A 34 2.98 14.28 -11.08
CA THR A 34 2.21 14.20 -9.83
C THR A 34 0.70 14.05 -10.02
N GLY A 35 0.20 14.01 -11.26
CA GLY A 35 -1.21 14.20 -11.57
C GLY A 35 -2.17 13.22 -10.89
N ARG A 36 -1.87 11.94 -10.87
CA ARG A 36 -2.71 10.93 -10.19
C ARG A 36 -2.62 11.03 -8.68
N TYR A 37 -1.41 11.23 -8.20
CA TYR A 37 -1.12 11.33 -6.78
C TYR A 37 -1.75 12.59 -6.15
N ASP A 38 -1.63 13.72 -6.85
CA ASP A 38 -2.26 14.95 -6.40
C ASP A 38 -3.79 14.87 -6.43
N ALA A 39 -4.36 14.18 -7.43
CA ALA A 39 -5.80 13.94 -7.50
C ALA A 39 -6.27 13.01 -6.36
N TYR A 40 -5.51 11.98 -6.03
CA TYR A 40 -5.78 11.10 -4.91
C TYR A 40 -5.71 11.85 -3.58
N ASN A 41 -4.65 12.62 -3.36
CA ASN A 41 -4.49 13.42 -2.14
C ASN A 41 -5.54 14.53 -2.00
N LEU A 42 -5.90 15.20 -3.09
CA LEU A 42 -6.96 16.19 -3.08
C LEU A 42 -8.34 15.57 -2.78
N THR A 43 -8.56 14.33 -3.22
CA THR A 43 -9.85 13.65 -3.06
C THR A 43 -9.97 13.00 -1.69
N TYR A 44 -8.88 12.45 -1.17
CA TYR A 44 -8.87 11.65 0.07
C TYR A 44 -8.16 12.31 1.25
N GLY A 45 -7.12 13.12 1.02
CA GLY A 45 -6.34 13.74 2.09
C GLY A 45 -7.05 14.87 2.84
N ASN A 46 -8.02 15.53 2.22
CA ASN A 46 -8.71 16.71 2.78
C ASN A 46 -10.19 16.48 3.10
N ARG A 47 -10.65 15.23 3.15
CA ARG A 47 -12.06 14.91 3.34
C ARG A 47 -12.27 13.81 4.37
N PRO A 48 -12.16 14.12 5.66
CA PRO A 48 -12.41 13.15 6.74
C PRO A 48 -13.84 12.59 6.72
N GLU A 49 -14.80 13.31 6.13
CA GLU A 49 -16.19 12.86 6.00
C GLU A 49 -16.38 11.68 5.03
N LEU A 50 -15.40 11.37 4.18
CA LEU A 50 -15.44 10.21 3.29
C LEU A 50 -14.92 8.93 3.96
N PHE A 51 -14.23 9.08 5.08
CA PHE A 51 -13.69 8.01 5.90
C PHE A 51 -14.44 8.08 7.22
N GLY A 52 -15.28 7.13 7.54
CA GLY A 52 -16.07 7.11 8.76
C GLY A 52 -15.25 7.44 10.03
N ALA A 53 -15.94 7.81 11.12
CA ALA A 53 -15.32 8.19 12.38
C ALA A 53 -14.32 7.13 12.88
N GLY A 54 -13.04 7.43 12.79
CA GLY A 54 -11.95 6.51 13.12
C GLY A 54 -10.75 6.61 12.19
N SER A 55 -10.86 7.33 11.08
CA SER A 55 -9.69 7.62 10.25
C SER A 55 -8.75 8.59 11.00
N PRO A 56 -7.42 8.33 11.02
CA PRO A 56 -6.50 9.25 11.65
C PRO A 56 -6.62 10.62 10.99
N THR A 57 -6.97 11.62 11.78
CA THR A 57 -6.97 13.02 11.36
C THR A 57 -5.53 13.41 11.05
N TYR A 58 -5.24 13.64 9.79
CA TYR A 58 -3.98 14.21 9.37
C TYR A 58 -3.96 15.68 9.81
N SER A 59 -3.32 15.96 10.94
CA SER A 59 -2.97 17.32 11.36
C SER A 59 -1.73 17.74 10.60
N GLY A 60 -1.90 18.56 9.58
CA GLY A 60 -0.82 19.27 8.90
C GLY A 60 -0.17 20.25 9.86
N GLY A 61 0.78 19.80 10.66
CA GLY A 61 1.65 20.64 11.48
C GLY A 61 2.70 21.27 10.59
N THR A 62 2.56 22.56 10.32
CA THR A 62 3.64 23.43 9.86
C THR A 62 4.61 23.66 11.01
N THR A 63 5.89 23.61 10.66
CA THR A 63 7.06 24.15 11.37
C THR A 63 7.58 23.37 12.57
N GLY A 64 8.83 22.96 12.42
CA GLY A 64 9.69 22.90 13.57
C GLY A 64 10.83 21.88 13.52
N SER A 65 11.98 22.39 13.23
CA SER A 65 13.29 21.98 13.75
C SER A 65 14.05 20.87 13.02
N ILE A 66 15.10 21.35 12.41
CA ILE A 66 16.27 20.66 11.87
C ILE A 66 16.97 19.90 12.98
N GLY A 67 17.00 18.59 12.85
CA GLY A 67 17.90 17.69 13.56
C GLY A 67 18.91 17.10 12.57
N THR A 68 20.16 17.49 12.67
CA THR A 68 21.29 17.00 11.88
C THR A 68 21.59 15.55 12.20
N GLY A 69 21.43 14.67 11.23
CA GLY A 69 21.94 13.30 11.25
C GLY A 69 22.07 12.80 9.83
N GLY A 70 23.30 12.74 9.31
CA GLY A 70 23.59 12.42 7.92
C GLY A 70 23.31 10.95 7.59
N GLY A 71 22.68 10.73 6.45
CA GLY A 71 22.54 9.44 5.79
C GLY A 71 22.15 9.68 4.33
N THR A 72 23.09 9.40 3.44
CA THR A 72 23.00 9.61 2.01
C THR A 72 22.03 8.65 1.33
N GLY A 73 21.16 9.17 0.49
CA GLY A 73 20.76 8.52 -0.75
C GLY A 73 19.34 7.95 -0.81
N GLY A 74 18.55 8.48 -1.70
CA GLY A 74 17.34 7.87 -2.22
C GLY A 74 16.12 8.80 -2.18
N SER A 75 16.01 9.68 -3.18
CA SER A 75 14.86 10.56 -3.34
C SER A 75 13.68 9.77 -3.89
N GLY A 76 12.87 9.23 -3.00
CA GLY A 76 11.53 8.74 -3.29
C GLY A 76 10.62 9.26 -2.18
N GLY A 77 9.93 10.37 -2.45
CA GLY A 77 9.06 11.02 -1.45
C GLY A 77 7.72 10.32 -1.26
N GLY A 78 7.71 9.08 -0.79
CA GLY A 78 6.52 8.39 -0.31
C GLY A 78 6.22 8.79 1.13
N PHE A 79 4.94 8.94 1.46
CA PHE A 79 4.53 9.21 2.84
C PHE A 79 4.88 8.01 3.72
N LYS A 80 5.71 8.26 4.73
CA LYS A 80 5.95 7.29 5.79
C LYS A 80 4.76 7.27 6.73
N TYR A 81 4.22 6.08 6.97
CA TYR A 81 3.29 5.82 8.06
C TYR A 81 4.09 5.65 9.36
N ASP A 82 3.61 6.29 10.43
CA ASP A 82 4.25 6.17 11.74
C ASP A 82 3.84 4.85 12.39
N ILE A 83 4.63 3.82 12.15
CA ILE A 83 4.38 2.48 12.67
C ILE A 83 4.60 2.51 14.18
N PRO A 84 3.65 1.95 14.98
CA PRO A 84 3.82 1.86 16.42
C PRO A 84 5.14 1.19 16.82
N SER A 85 5.85 1.78 17.76
CA SER A 85 7.17 1.30 18.19
C SER A 85 7.14 -0.11 18.77
N GLU A 86 6.04 -0.51 19.42
CA GLU A 86 5.82 -1.85 19.90
C GLU A 86 5.74 -2.88 18.77
N ALA A 87 5.23 -2.51 17.60
CA ALA A 87 5.23 -3.38 16.43
C ALA A 87 6.65 -3.59 15.89
N LEU A 88 7.47 -2.55 15.90
CA LEU A 88 8.87 -2.60 15.46
C LEU A 88 9.78 -3.37 16.43
N SER A 89 9.29 -3.75 17.61
CA SER A 89 10.03 -4.65 18.52
C SER A 89 10.09 -6.10 18.02
N ASP A 90 9.21 -6.50 17.09
CA ASP A 90 9.37 -7.75 16.33
C ASP A 90 10.43 -7.52 15.24
N GLU A 91 11.62 -8.06 15.46
CA GLU A 91 12.77 -7.87 14.54
C GLU A 91 12.49 -8.35 13.10
N LYS A 92 11.68 -9.40 12.93
CA LYS A 92 11.34 -9.90 11.60
C LYS A 92 10.46 -8.91 10.87
N PHE A 93 9.48 -8.36 11.58
CA PHE A 93 8.64 -7.31 11.02
C PHE A 93 9.44 -6.04 10.74
N ALA A 94 10.28 -5.60 11.66
CA ALA A 94 11.11 -4.41 11.47
C ALA A 94 11.98 -4.53 10.19
N ARG A 95 12.64 -5.67 9.98
CA ARG A 95 13.41 -5.94 8.75
C ARG A 95 12.54 -5.97 7.49
N MET A 96 11.32 -6.53 7.57
CA MET A 96 10.39 -6.49 6.43
C MET A 96 10.02 -5.06 6.04
N ILE A 97 9.72 -4.23 7.02
CA ILE A 97 9.34 -2.83 6.77
C ILE A 97 10.51 -2.02 6.28
N GLU A 98 11.70 -2.18 6.87
CA GLU A 98 12.90 -1.52 6.37
C GLU A 98 13.16 -1.85 4.90
N GLU A 99 12.97 -3.10 4.49
CA GLU A 99 13.09 -3.48 3.08
C GLU A 99 11.96 -2.86 2.23
N ALA A 100 10.72 -2.96 2.68
CA ALA A 100 9.55 -2.49 1.94
C ALA A 100 9.58 -0.97 1.69
N GLU A 101 9.99 -0.19 2.69
CA GLU A 101 10.03 1.27 2.61
C GLU A 101 11.03 1.82 1.59
N LYS A 102 12.02 1.04 1.18
CA LYS A 102 12.98 1.44 0.13
C LYS A 102 12.28 1.72 -1.22
N TYR A 103 11.10 1.17 -1.40
CA TYR A 103 10.37 1.20 -2.68
C TYR A 103 9.13 2.09 -2.65
N LEU A 104 8.88 2.81 -1.54
CA LEU A 104 7.76 3.76 -1.44
C LEU A 104 7.79 4.75 -2.62
N GLY A 105 6.63 4.95 -3.23
CA GLY A 105 6.47 5.85 -4.36
C GLY A 105 6.80 5.22 -5.72
N MET A 106 7.28 3.98 -5.79
CA MET A 106 7.47 3.30 -7.07
C MET A 106 6.13 2.95 -7.71
N PRO A 107 6.00 3.14 -9.05
CA PRO A 107 4.75 2.87 -9.76
C PRO A 107 4.46 1.37 -9.82
N TYR A 108 3.17 1.04 -9.98
CA TYR A 108 2.75 -0.34 -10.26
C TYR A 108 3.13 -0.74 -11.69
N VAL A 109 3.72 -1.91 -11.85
CA VAL A 109 3.99 -2.52 -13.16
C VAL A 109 3.56 -3.97 -13.13
N TRP A 110 2.59 -4.34 -13.97
CA TRP A 110 2.10 -5.71 -14.08
C TRP A 110 3.22 -6.70 -14.38
N GLY A 111 3.34 -7.76 -13.58
CA GLY A 111 4.42 -8.73 -13.70
C GLY A 111 5.77 -8.25 -13.19
N GLY A 112 5.88 -7.00 -12.77
CA GLY A 112 7.09 -6.44 -12.16
C GLY A 112 7.47 -7.17 -10.89
N SER A 113 8.77 -7.37 -10.65
CA SER A 113 9.25 -8.22 -9.55
C SER A 113 10.61 -7.83 -8.99
N SER A 114 11.15 -6.69 -9.40
CA SER A 114 12.45 -6.19 -8.95
C SER A 114 12.50 -4.66 -8.99
N PRO A 115 13.42 -4.01 -8.27
CA PRO A 115 13.58 -2.56 -8.33
C PRO A 115 13.84 -2.01 -9.74
N SER A 116 14.45 -2.80 -10.61
CA SER A 116 14.75 -2.39 -11.99
C SER A 116 13.54 -2.43 -12.91
N THR A 117 12.54 -3.24 -12.61
CA THR A 117 11.30 -3.39 -13.39
C THR A 117 10.11 -2.72 -12.75
N SER A 118 10.26 -2.20 -11.52
CA SER A 118 9.18 -1.95 -10.59
C SER A 118 8.43 -3.24 -10.23
N PHE A 119 7.27 -3.15 -9.62
CA PHE A 119 6.58 -4.28 -9.00
C PHE A 119 5.10 -4.33 -9.37
N ASP A 120 4.53 -5.53 -9.37
CA ASP A 120 3.11 -5.74 -9.06
C ASP A 120 2.92 -6.06 -7.58
N CYS A 121 1.68 -6.22 -7.11
CA CYS A 121 1.38 -6.47 -5.70
C CYS A 121 2.12 -7.69 -5.13
N SER A 122 2.09 -8.79 -5.83
CA SER A 122 2.73 -10.04 -5.41
C SER A 122 4.25 -10.02 -5.63
N GLY A 123 4.72 -9.35 -6.68
CA GLY A 123 6.15 -9.17 -6.93
C GLY A 123 6.82 -8.36 -5.83
N PHE A 124 6.18 -7.28 -5.37
CA PHE A 124 6.63 -6.49 -4.25
C PHE A 124 6.75 -7.33 -2.97
N VAL A 125 5.69 -8.05 -2.60
CA VAL A 125 5.70 -8.87 -1.38
C VAL A 125 6.71 -10.00 -1.47
N CYS A 126 6.82 -10.70 -2.61
CA CYS A 126 7.87 -11.71 -2.81
C CYS A 126 9.27 -11.12 -2.65
N TRP A 127 9.49 -9.94 -3.22
CA TRP A 127 10.78 -9.25 -3.10
C TRP A 127 11.12 -8.92 -1.65
N VAL A 128 10.19 -8.30 -0.92
CA VAL A 128 10.38 -7.94 0.50
C VAL A 128 10.69 -9.19 1.35
N ILE A 129 9.93 -10.27 1.18
CA ILE A 129 10.17 -11.53 1.91
C ILE A 129 11.60 -12.04 1.66
N ASN A 130 12.03 -12.07 0.40
CA ASN A 130 13.33 -12.63 0.02
C ASN A 130 14.52 -11.73 0.42
N ASN A 131 14.31 -10.43 0.53
CA ASN A 131 15.40 -9.47 0.75
C ASN A 131 15.42 -8.85 2.15
N SER A 132 14.45 -9.15 3.00
CA SER A 132 14.35 -8.62 4.36
C SER A 132 15.41 -9.18 5.34
N GLY A 133 16.20 -10.16 4.93
CA GLY A 133 17.21 -10.79 5.80
C GLY A 133 16.63 -11.71 6.88
N ASN A 134 15.36 -12.08 6.79
CA ASN A 134 14.69 -12.96 7.74
C ASN A 134 14.95 -14.46 7.52
N GLY A 135 15.74 -14.79 6.50
CA GLY A 135 16.00 -16.19 6.12
C GLY A 135 14.83 -16.86 5.37
N TRP A 136 13.77 -16.13 5.07
CA TRP A 136 12.67 -16.63 4.26
C TRP A 136 13.04 -16.64 2.78
N SER A 137 12.48 -17.59 2.05
CA SER A 137 12.62 -17.67 0.60
C SER A 137 11.32 -18.11 -0.03
N VAL A 138 10.78 -17.25 -0.89
CA VAL A 138 9.61 -17.55 -1.72
C VAL A 138 9.95 -17.28 -3.19
N GLY A 139 9.63 -18.24 -4.07
CA GLY A 139 9.74 -17.99 -5.51
C GLY A 139 8.75 -16.93 -5.94
N ARG A 140 9.03 -16.24 -7.08
CA ARG A 140 8.06 -15.33 -7.70
C ARG A 140 6.75 -16.07 -7.97
N THR A 141 5.66 -15.57 -7.40
CA THR A 141 4.35 -16.18 -7.53
C THR A 141 3.24 -15.11 -7.50
N THR A 142 2.01 -15.49 -7.77
CA THR A 142 0.84 -14.60 -7.68
C THR A 142 0.41 -14.36 -6.24
N ALA A 143 -0.52 -13.42 -6.01
CA ALA A 143 -1.12 -13.21 -4.70
C ALA A 143 -1.76 -14.50 -4.16
N ASN A 144 -2.46 -15.25 -5.00
CA ASN A 144 -3.06 -16.52 -4.62
C ASN A 144 -2.01 -17.61 -4.34
N GLY A 145 -0.90 -17.61 -5.08
CA GLY A 145 0.24 -18.48 -4.80
C GLY A 145 0.92 -18.17 -3.48
N LEU A 146 1.08 -16.89 -3.12
CA LEU A 146 1.57 -16.48 -1.79
C LEU A 146 0.62 -16.94 -0.69
N ARG A 147 -0.69 -16.77 -0.89
CA ARG A 147 -1.69 -17.23 0.07
C ARG A 147 -1.56 -18.74 0.36
N GLY A 148 -1.28 -19.54 -0.67
CA GLY A 148 -1.05 -20.98 -0.52
C GLY A 148 0.24 -21.35 0.22
N LYS A 149 1.16 -20.39 0.42
CA LYS A 149 2.42 -20.58 1.17
C LYS A 149 2.33 -20.11 2.62
N CYS A 150 1.22 -19.49 3.01
CA CYS A 150 1.01 -18.96 4.35
C CYS A 150 0.19 -19.92 5.21
N SER A 151 0.45 -19.91 6.51
CA SER A 151 -0.50 -20.41 7.49
C SER A 151 -1.63 -19.39 7.64
N TYR A 152 -2.88 -19.88 7.70
CA TYR A 152 -4.04 -19.03 7.95
C TYR A 152 -3.93 -18.32 9.30
N VAL A 153 -4.32 -17.05 9.32
CA VAL A 153 -4.40 -16.24 10.54
C VAL A 153 -5.81 -15.67 10.65
N SER A 154 -6.44 -15.84 11.81
CA SER A 154 -7.75 -15.21 12.06
C SER A 154 -7.61 -13.69 12.12
N PRO A 155 -8.64 -12.91 11.75
CA PRO A 155 -8.56 -11.45 11.89
C PRO A 155 -8.26 -10.96 13.31
N ALA A 156 -8.68 -11.72 14.33
CA ALA A 156 -8.40 -11.40 15.73
C ALA A 156 -6.93 -11.62 16.13
N ASP A 157 -6.24 -12.52 15.44
CA ASP A 157 -4.84 -12.89 15.71
C ASP A 157 -3.85 -12.23 14.73
N ALA A 158 -4.37 -11.40 13.82
CA ALA A 158 -3.55 -10.71 12.82
C ALA A 158 -2.64 -9.69 13.50
N LYS A 159 -1.36 -9.76 13.16
CA LYS A 159 -0.33 -8.86 13.71
C LYS A 159 0.52 -8.24 12.60
N PRO A 160 1.24 -7.14 12.87
CA PRO A 160 2.19 -6.60 11.92
C PRO A 160 3.14 -7.65 11.38
N GLY A 161 3.35 -7.65 10.06
CA GLY A 161 4.14 -8.65 9.32
C GLY A 161 3.33 -9.78 8.69
N ASP A 162 2.08 -9.98 9.09
CA ASP A 162 1.19 -10.88 8.37
C ASP A 162 0.86 -10.34 6.99
N LEU A 163 0.67 -11.21 6.03
CA LEU A 163 0.18 -10.83 4.71
C LEU A 163 -1.34 -10.69 4.75
N ILE A 164 -1.84 -9.65 4.10
CA ILE A 164 -3.27 -9.42 3.93
C ILE A 164 -3.64 -9.66 2.47
N PHE A 165 -4.70 -10.41 2.24
CA PHE A 165 -5.15 -10.84 0.92
C PHE A 165 -6.53 -10.28 0.63
N PHE A 166 -6.71 -9.92 -0.65
CA PHE A 166 -7.99 -9.46 -1.18
C PHE A 166 -8.34 -10.24 -2.44
N GLU A 167 -9.64 -10.41 -2.69
CA GLU A 167 -10.16 -11.07 -3.89
C GLU A 167 -10.94 -10.09 -4.77
N LYS A 168 -11.16 -10.46 -6.03
CA LYS A 168 -12.02 -9.70 -6.96
C LYS A 168 -11.59 -8.25 -7.20
N THR A 169 -10.34 -7.90 -6.93
CA THR A 169 -9.76 -6.62 -7.34
C THR A 169 -9.57 -6.57 -8.86
N TYR A 170 -9.45 -7.72 -9.49
CA TYR A 170 -9.61 -7.95 -10.92
C TYR A 170 -10.17 -9.37 -11.15
N ASN A 171 -10.55 -9.70 -12.40
CA ASN A 171 -11.19 -10.98 -12.73
C ASN A 171 -10.21 -12.16 -12.64
N THR A 172 -10.12 -12.76 -11.48
CA THR A 172 -9.35 -13.99 -11.20
C THR A 172 -9.96 -14.76 -10.05
N VAL A 173 -9.60 -16.03 -9.94
CA VAL A 173 -10.04 -16.91 -8.84
C VAL A 173 -9.08 -16.79 -7.65
N GLY A 174 -9.63 -16.64 -6.46
CA GLY A 174 -8.87 -16.56 -5.22
C GLY A 174 -8.28 -15.18 -4.97
N ALA A 175 -7.12 -15.10 -4.31
CA ALA A 175 -6.49 -13.82 -4.00
C ALA A 175 -6.01 -13.13 -5.27
N SER A 176 -6.52 -11.92 -5.51
CA SER A 176 -6.17 -11.05 -6.62
C SER A 176 -5.19 -9.94 -6.22
N HIS A 177 -5.13 -9.61 -4.92
CA HIS A 177 -4.22 -8.60 -4.39
C HIS A 177 -3.64 -9.03 -3.05
N VAL A 178 -2.46 -8.49 -2.71
CA VAL A 178 -1.76 -8.78 -1.46
C VAL A 178 -0.98 -7.56 -0.99
N GLY A 179 -0.96 -7.36 0.33
CA GLY A 179 -0.13 -6.38 1.02
C GLY A 179 0.50 -6.98 2.29
N ILE A 180 1.32 -6.19 2.96
CA ILE A 180 1.88 -6.50 4.27
C ILE A 180 1.10 -5.70 5.31
N TYR A 181 0.46 -6.38 6.25
CA TYR A 181 -0.26 -5.71 7.33
C TYR A 181 0.72 -5.07 8.30
N VAL A 182 0.49 -3.83 8.69
CA VAL A 182 1.37 -3.06 9.56
C VAL A 182 0.73 -2.68 10.90
N GLY A 183 -0.45 -3.25 11.17
CA GLY A 183 -1.24 -2.95 12.37
C GLY A 183 -2.19 -1.77 12.17
N ASN A 184 -3.07 -1.56 13.16
CA ASN A 184 -4.00 -0.43 13.24
C ASN A 184 -4.86 -0.21 11.97
N GLY A 185 -5.22 -1.30 11.28
CA GLY A 185 -6.00 -1.21 10.06
C GLY A 185 -5.25 -0.61 8.87
N MET A 186 -3.92 -0.74 8.86
CA MET A 186 -3.06 -0.26 7.78
C MET A 186 -2.28 -1.39 7.14
N MET A 187 -1.96 -1.25 5.86
CA MET A 187 -1.05 -2.11 5.11
C MET A 187 -0.08 -1.28 4.30
N ILE A 188 1.10 -1.84 3.98
CA ILE A 188 1.94 -1.39 2.89
C ILE A 188 1.77 -2.35 1.72
N HIS A 189 1.51 -1.82 0.54
CA HIS A 189 1.26 -2.63 -0.65
C HIS A 189 1.75 -1.94 -1.92
N CYS A 190 1.91 -2.71 -2.98
CA CYS A 190 2.09 -2.16 -4.31
C CYS A 190 0.71 -1.89 -4.91
N GLY A 191 0.20 -0.68 -4.63
CA GLY A 191 -0.84 -0.01 -5.39
C GLY A 191 -0.20 0.77 -6.54
N ASP A 192 -0.73 1.89 -6.92
CA ASP A 192 -0.09 2.80 -7.86
C ASP A 192 -0.07 4.23 -7.29
N PRO A 193 0.98 4.56 -6.54
CA PRO A 193 2.26 3.87 -6.29
C PRO A 193 2.27 2.92 -5.07
N ILE A 194 3.45 2.31 -4.78
CA ILE A 194 3.69 1.62 -3.50
C ILE A 194 3.50 2.62 -2.36
N SER A 195 2.61 2.30 -1.44
CA SER A 195 2.21 3.21 -0.37
C SER A 195 1.64 2.49 0.85
N TYR A 196 1.52 3.22 1.95
CA TYR A 196 0.68 2.84 3.07
C TYR A 196 -0.77 3.18 2.79
N THR A 197 -1.67 2.23 3.06
CA THR A 197 -3.10 2.37 2.78
C THR A 197 -3.94 1.80 3.92
N SER A 198 -5.01 2.53 4.27
CA SER A 198 -6.00 2.02 5.24
C SER A 198 -6.83 0.91 4.61
N ILE A 199 -6.91 -0.23 5.30
CA ILE A 199 -7.76 -1.36 4.91
C ILE A 199 -9.23 -1.16 5.29
N ASN A 200 -9.54 -0.09 6.02
CA ASN A 200 -10.89 0.17 6.55
C ASN A 200 -11.83 0.86 5.55
N SER A 201 -11.36 1.16 4.33
CA SER A 201 -12.22 1.69 3.28
C SER A 201 -13.26 0.65 2.85
N THR A 202 -14.42 1.12 2.35
CA THR A 202 -15.47 0.24 1.83
C THR A 202 -14.93 -0.69 0.73
N TYR A 203 -14.03 -0.18 -0.11
CA TYR A 203 -13.40 -0.95 -1.16
C TYR A 203 -12.62 -2.14 -0.58
N TRP A 204 -11.63 -1.90 0.27
CA TRP A 204 -10.80 -2.97 0.83
C TRP A 204 -11.60 -3.95 1.70
N GLN A 205 -12.59 -3.45 2.44
CA GLN A 205 -13.46 -4.31 3.24
C GLN A 205 -14.33 -5.24 2.38
N SER A 206 -14.84 -4.75 1.24
CA SER A 206 -15.66 -5.58 0.33
C SER A 206 -14.84 -6.63 -0.44
N HIS A 207 -13.53 -6.45 -0.53
CA HIS A 207 -12.60 -7.36 -1.21
C HIS A 207 -11.77 -8.21 -0.24
N PHE A 208 -11.93 -8.02 1.07
CA PHE A 208 -11.12 -8.71 2.07
C PHE A 208 -11.32 -10.23 1.99
N LEU A 209 -10.21 -10.96 1.88
CA LEU A 209 -10.20 -12.42 1.78
C LEU A 209 -9.61 -13.08 3.02
N GLY A 210 -8.67 -12.44 3.71
CA GLY A 210 -8.09 -12.98 4.93
C GLY A 210 -6.63 -12.60 5.15
N PHE A 211 -6.08 -13.09 6.26
CA PHE A 211 -4.67 -12.95 6.60
C PHE A 211 -3.93 -14.28 6.49
N GLY A 212 -2.61 -14.19 6.29
CA GLY A 212 -1.72 -15.35 6.30
C GLY A 212 -0.34 -14.98 6.81
N ARG A 213 0.30 -15.91 7.49
CA ARG A 213 1.64 -15.76 8.07
C ARG A 213 2.65 -16.61 7.34
N ILE A 214 3.78 -16.00 6.95
CA ILE A 214 4.96 -16.72 6.46
C ILE A 214 5.68 -17.30 7.68
N ASN A 215 6.02 -18.58 7.61
CA ASN A 215 6.73 -19.31 8.67
C ASN A 215 8.22 -19.48 8.33
#